data_ccc2445fc496d1bf8a4a6a2062b366c7
#
_entry.id   ccc2445fc496d1bf8a4a6a2062b366c7
#
_cell.length_a   1.000
_cell.length_b   1.000
_cell.length_c   1.000
_cell.angle_alpha   90.00
_cell.angle_beta   90.00
_cell.angle_gamma   90.00
#
_symmetry.space_group_name_H-M   'P 1'
#
loop_
_entity.id
_entity.type
_entity.pdbx_description
1 polymer ?
#
loop_
_entity_poly.entity_id
_entity_poly.type
_entity_poly.pdbx_seq_one_letter_code
_entity_poly.pdbx_strand_id
1 'polypeptide(L)'
;MLSLMEHHSNIVPWEIISKITGFTIKYAKVNDDGTLDYEDFESKFSSKTKLASLSHVSNVSGVINDVKRIAQVAHENGALMFVDGAQSVPHIPVDVRDLDADFLAFSGHKMLGPTGIGALYGKKALLETMEPFQGGGEMIKDVIFNQKTGSCSIDWNEPPWKFEAGTPNICGSVALMEAIKYLANIGMSEVLKHEKMLTEYAVKTLQSCCTKLALYGSSDHTLKCGIIPFGIVGLSSHDVALFLDTYGIMIRSGFHCAQPLHQFFKLQSSARASFYIYNTREEIDRFVEVLKEIEQA
;
A
#
# COMPACT_ATOMS: atom_id res chain seq x y z
N MET A 1 -0.10 15.18 6.44
CA MET A 1 -0.76 14.23 7.36
C MET A 1 -0.50 12.82 6.88
N LEU A 2 -0.05 11.93 7.75
CA LEU A 2 0.14 10.49 7.51
C LEU A 2 -0.48 9.71 8.66
N SER A 3 -0.53 8.37 8.56
CA SER A 3 -0.85 7.49 9.68
C SER A 3 0.38 6.71 10.16
N LEU A 4 0.31 6.09 11.35
CA LEU A 4 1.35 5.19 11.86
C LEU A 4 1.38 3.85 11.12
N MET A 5 0.35 3.53 10.32
CA MET A 5 0.29 2.26 9.58
C MET A 5 0.95 2.30 8.21
N GLU A 6 1.48 3.46 7.79
CA GLU A 6 1.99 3.63 6.45
C GLU A 6 3.20 2.73 6.14
N HIS A 7 3.25 2.22 4.92
CA HIS A 7 4.47 1.63 4.38
C HIS A 7 5.58 2.68 4.28
N HIS A 8 6.84 2.27 4.43
CA HIS A 8 7.99 3.19 4.35
C HIS A 8 8.00 4.04 3.06
N SER A 9 7.50 3.50 1.94
CA SER A 9 7.38 4.26 0.68
C SER A 9 6.40 5.43 0.77
N ASN A 10 5.47 5.41 1.74
CA ASN A 10 4.56 6.50 2.03
C ASN A 10 4.94 7.30 3.28
N ILE A 11 6.15 7.11 3.80
CA ILE A 11 6.73 7.89 4.91
C ILE A 11 8.02 8.58 4.44
N VAL A 12 8.98 7.79 3.98
CA VAL A 12 10.36 8.25 3.74
C VAL A 12 10.45 9.39 2.73
N PRO A 13 9.73 9.39 1.59
CA PRO A 13 9.77 10.51 0.66
C PRO A 13 9.30 11.82 1.29
N TRP A 14 8.24 11.77 2.10
CA TRP A 14 7.72 12.95 2.81
C TRP A 14 8.71 13.46 3.85
N GLU A 15 9.38 12.59 4.60
CA GLU A 15 10.42 12.97 5.56
C GLU A 15 11.64 13.61 4.86
N ILE A 16 12.03 13.10 3.68
CA ILE A 16 13.10 13.70 2.89
C ILE A 16 12.73 15.11 2.44
N ILE A 17 11.54 15.29 1.85
CA ILE A 17 11.10 16.58 1.36
C ILE A 17 10.84 17.57 2.51
N SER A 18 10.31 17.09 3.64
CA SER A 18 10.14 17.89 4.85
C SER A 18 11.45 18.55 5.30
N LYS A 19 12.56 17.80 5.28
CA LYS A 19 13.90 18.33 5.62
C LYS A 19 14.38 19.41 4.64
N ILE A 20 13.98 19.34 3.38
CA ILE A 20 14.39 20.29 2.34
C ILE A 20 13.52 21.55 2.39
N THR A 21 12.21 21.40 2.58
CA THR A 21 11.22 22.47 2.45
C THR A 21 10.73 23.05 3.77
N GLY A 22 11.01 22.35 4.90
CA GLY A 22 10.65 22.82 6.25
C GLY A 22 9.19 22.59 6.65
N PHE A 23 8.38 21.87 5.87
CA PHE A 23 7.02 21.55 6.32
C PHE A 23 7.02 20.49 7.42
N THR A 24 5.98 20.50 8.25
CA THR A 24 5.83 19.54 9.36
C THR A 24 4.93 18.37 8.95
N ILE A 25 5.35 17.17 9.30
CA ILE A 25 4.53 15.96 9.17
C ILE A 25 3.84 15.68 10.51
N LYS A 26 2.54 15.41 10.46
CA LYS A 26 1.78 14.90 11.61
C LYS A 26 1.34 13.47 11.32
N TYR A 27 1.41 12.62 12.31
CA TYR A 27 1.02 11.21 12.23
C TYR A 27 -0.25 10.96 13.04
N ALA A 28 -1.25 10.37 12.42
CA ALA A 28 -2.43 9.87 13.09
C ALA A 28 -2.15 8.52 13.73
N LYS A 29 -2.78 8.26 14.86
CA LYS A 29 -2.69 7.00 15.59
C LYS A 29 -3.48 5.91 14.90
N VAL A 30 -3.23 4.69 15.32
CA VAL A 30 -4.06 3.52 15.07
C VAL A 30 -4.65 3.05 16.40
N ASN A 31 -5.77 2.35 16.33
CA ASN A 31 -6.38 1.70 17.48
C ASN A 31 -5.60 0.43 17.86
N ASP A 32 -5.83 -0.11 19.04
CA ASP A 32 -5.17 -1.32 19.53
C ASP A 32 -5.42 -2.54 18.61
N ASP A 33 -6.53 -2.55 17.88
CA ASP A 33 -6.86 -3.56 16.90
C ASP A 33 -6.24 -3.29 15.50
N GLY A 34 -5.42 -2.27 15.35
CA GLY A 34 -4.73 -1.93 14.09
C GLY A 34 -5.59 -1.26 13.03
N THR A 35 -6.82 -0.86 13.36
CA THR A 35 -7.63 0.04 12.52
C THR A 35 -7.16 1.48 12.67
N LEU A 36 -7.45 2.33 11.69
CA LEU A 36 -7.14 3.76 11.78
C LEU A 36 -8.00 4.43 12.87
N ASP A 37 -7.38 5.23 13.73
CA ASP A 37 -8.09 6.17 14.59
C ASP A 37 -8.52 7.38 13.76
N TYR A 38 -9.74 7.31 13.22
CA TYR A 38 -10.29 8.36 12.36
C TYR A 38 -10.47 9.68 13.10
N GLU A 39 -10.87 9.66 14.39
CA GLU A 39 -11.06 10.86 15.19
C GLU A 39 -9.71 11.56 15.41
N ASP A 40 -8.68 10.81 15.76
CA ASP A 40 -7.33 11.37 15.90
C ASP A 40 -6.81 11.91 14.57
N PHE A 41 -7.07 11.21 13.44
CA PHE A 41 -6.68 11.67 12.11
C PHE A 41 -7.37 13.00 11.76
N GLU A 42 -8.68 13.06 11.88
CA GLU A 42 -9.50 14.24 11.57
C GLU A 42 -9.15 15.43 12.47
N SER A 43 -8.95 15.20 13.76
CA SER A 43 -8.61 16.26 14.74
C SER A 43 -7.29 16.97 14.45
N LYS A 44 -6.40 16.35 13.66
CA LYS A 44 -5.10 16.92 13.31
C LYS A 44 -5.11 17.82 12.09
N PHE A 45 -6.23 17.88 11.35
CA PHE A 45 -6.37 18.82 10.24
C PHE A 45 -6.45 20.27 10.70
N SER A 46 -6.03 21.14 9.84
CA SER A 46 -6.15 22.61 10.01
C SER A 46 -5.99 23.28 8.64
N SER A 47 -6.28 24.57 8.55
CA SER A 47 -6.05 25.38 7.33
C SER A 47 -4.59 25.38 6.85
N LYS A 48 -3.65 24.92 7.68
CA LYS A 48 -2.24 24.75 7.31
C LYS A 48 -1.95 23.37 6.68
N THR A 49 -2.85 22.42 6.79
CA THR A 49 -2.70 21.10 6.17
C THR A 49 -2.78 21.25 4.66
N LYS A 50 -1.80 20.72 3.93
CA LYS A 50 -1.73 20.81 2.47
C LYS A 50 -2.00 19.49 1.78
N LEU A 51 -1.68 18.39 2.47
CA LEU A 51 -1.84 17.06 1.92
C LEU A 51 -2.06 16.05 3.04
N ALA A 52 -3.01 15.14 2.82
CA ALA A 52 -3.15 13.89 3.54
C ALA A 52 -2.71 12.74 2.64
N SER A 53 -1.92 11.80 3.16
CA SER A 53 -1.55 10.60 2.47
C SER A 53 -1.83 9.38 3.33
N LEU A 54 -2.55 8.41 2.80
CA LEU A 54 -3.04 7.25 3.55
C LEU A 54 -3.01 5.99 2.68
N SER A 55 -2.53 4.90 3.26
CA SER A 55 -2.69 3.56 2.68
C SER A 55 -4.16 3.17 2.63
N HIS A 56 -4.67 2.84 1.44
CA HIS A 56 -6.04 2.35 1.28
C HIS A 56 -6.22 0.98 1.93
N VAL A 57 -5.19 0.12 1.81
CA VAL A 57 -5.13 -1.17 2.49
C VAL A 57 -3.78 -1.31 3.17
N SER A 58 -3.78 -1.61 4.47
CA SER A 58 -2.56 -1.83 5.23
C SER A 58 -1.83 -3.09 4.76
N ASN A 59 -0.56 -2.97 4.43
CA ASN A 59 0.28 -4.10 4.03
C ASN A 59 0.70 -5.00 5.22
N VAL A 60 0.37 -4.62 6.43
CA VAL A 60 0.62 -5.40 7.66
C VAL A 60 -0.67 -6.02 8.17
N SER A 61 -1.65 -5.19 8.56
CA SER A 61 -2.90 -5.66 9.18
C SER A 61 -3.94 -6.16 8.18
N GLY A 62 -3.80 -5.82 6.88
CA GLY A 62 -4.79 -6.10 5.85
C GLY A 62 -6.04 -5.21 5.92
N VAL A 63 -6.13 -4.31 6.90
CA VAL A 63 -7.27 -3.43 7.11
C VAL A 63 -7.48 -2.52 5.91
N ILE A 64 -8.73 -2.44 5.45
CA ILE A 64 -9.19 -1.54 4.39
C ILE A 64 -9.64 -0.24 5.05
N ASN A 65 -8.97 0.86 4.76
CA ASN A 65 -9.28 2.17 5.31
C ASN A 65 -10.33 2.89 4.46
N ASP A 66 -11.21 3.65 5.12
CA ASP A 66 -12.16 4.56 4.46
C ASP A 66 -11.42 5.83 4.01
N VAL A 67 -10.68 5.70 2.91
CA VAL A 67 -9.91 6.82 2.32
C VAL A 67 -10.84 7.90 1.75
N LYS A 68 -12.08 7.54 1.38
CA LYS A 68 -13.09 8.48 0.91
C LYS A 68 -13.50 9.47 2.00
N ARG A 69 -13.71 8.98 3.23
CA ARG A 69 -13.97 9.82 4.41
C ARG A 69 -12.82 10.79 4.64
N ILE A 70 -11.59 10.32 4.58
CA ILE A 70 -10.41 11.19 4.77
C ILE A 70 -10.23 12.19 3.63
N ALA A 71 -10.54 11.79 2.38
CA ALA A 71 -10.52 12.70 1.24
C ALA A 71 -11.50 13.85 1.44
N GLN A 72 -12.72 13.56 1.89
CA GLN A 72 -13.71 14.59 2.20
C GLN A 72 -13.19 15.58 3.26
N VAL A 73 -12.68 15.09 4.39
CA VAL A 73 -12.11 15.94 5.45
C VAL A 73 -10.92 16.74 4.95
N ALA A 74 -10.06 16.14 4.13
CA ALA A 74 -8.93 16.85 3.53
C ALA A 74 -9.41 18.04 2.67
N HIS A 75 -10.37 17.80 1.77
CA HIS A 75 -10.92 18.82 0.89
C HIS A 75 -11.65 19.93 1.64
N GLU A 76 -12.43 19.62 2.67
CA GLU A 76 -13.09 20.59 3.55
C GLU A 76 -12.08 21.52 4.24
N ASN A 77 -10.85 21.07 4.46
CA ASN A 77 -9.74 21.84 5.02
C ASN A 77 -8.80 22.45 3.96
N GLY A 78 -9.13 22.34 2.66
CA GLY A 78 -8.31 22.86 1.56
C GLY A 78 -7.01 22.08 1.34
N ALA A 79 -6.95 20.82 1.78
CA ALA A 79 -5.83 19.89 1.58
C ALA A 79 -6.13 18.89 0.47
N LEU A 80 -5.08 18.35 -0.15
CA LEU A 80 -5.16 17.29 -1.15
C LEU A 80 -5.12 15.90 -0.51
N MET A 81 -5.70 14.91 -1.20
CA MET A 81 -5.67 13.51 -0.80
C MET A 81 -4.80 12.66 -1.73
N PHE A 82 -3.75 12.06 -1.17
CA PHE A 82 -2.93 11.04 -1.82
C PHE A 82 -3.25 9.66 -1.26
N VAL A 83 -3.60 8.73 -2.13
CA VAL A 83 -3.93 7.34 -1.76
C VAL A 83 -2.77 6.42 -2.14
N ASP A 84 -2.18 5.75 -1.16
CA ASP A 84 -1.32 4.60 -1.43
C ASP A 84 -2.21 3.39 -1.75
N GLY A 85 -2.32 3.13 -3.06
CA GLY A 85 -3.11 2.04 -3.63
C GLY A 85 -2.34 0.74 -3.81
N ALA A 86 -1.10 0.64 -3.28
CA ALA A 86 -0.22 -0.49 -3.54
C ALA A 86 -0.79 -1.84 -3.11
N GLN A 87 -1.64 -1.87 -2.09
CA GLN A 87 -2.35 -3.07 -1.63
C GLN A 87 -3.85 -3.07 -1.98
N SER A 88 -4.44 -1.94 -2.39
CA SER A 88 -5.86 -1.93 -2.76
C SER A 88 -6.08 -2.28 -4.22
N VAL A 89 -5.31 -1.68 -5.13
CA VAL A 89 -5.50 -1.89 -6.58
C VAL A 89 -5.41 -3.37 -7.00
N PRO A 90 -4.51 -4.20 -6.42
CA PRO A 90 -4.48 -5.64 -6.70
C PRO A 90 -5.68 -6.42 -6.14
N HIS A 91 -6.27 -5.99 -5.03
CA HIS A 91 -7.09 -6.84 -4.17
C HIS A 91 -8.57 -6.44 -4.10
N ILE A 92 -8.89 -5.16 -4.31
CA ILE A 92 -10.26 -4.66 -4.19
C ILE A 92 -10.66 -3.79 -5.39
N PRO A 93 -11.95 -3.62 -5.69
CA PRO A 93 -12.37 -2.61 -6.65
C PRO A 93 -11.96 -1.21 -6.20
N VAL A 94 -11.31 -0.46 -7.10
CA VAL A 94 -10.87 0.93 -6.83
C VAL A 94 -11.37 1.83 -7.95
N ASP A 95 -12.15 2.84 -7.59
CA ASP A 95 -12.54 3.93 -8.48
C ASP A 95 -12.04 5.25 -7.89
N VAL A 96 -11.07 5.86 -8.54
CA VAL A 96 -10.44 7.11 -8.08
C VAL A 96 -11.41 8.28 -8.01
N ARG A 97 -12.50 8.24 -8.79
CA ARG A 97 -13.53 9.27 -8.78
C ARG A 97 -14.47 9.10 -7.58
N ASP A 98 -14.86 7.85 -7.27
CA ASP A 98 -15.67 7.56 -6.09
C ASP A 98 -14.89 7.84 -4.80
N LEU A 99 -13.60 7.54 -4.77
CA LEU A 99 -12.71 7.87 -3.64
C LEU A 99 -12.42 9.36 -3.52
N ASP A 100 -12.71 10.14 -4.56
CA ASP A 100 -12.31 11.54 -4.71
C ASP A 100 -10.81 11.78 -4.43
N ALA A 101 -9.98 10.82 -4.85
CA ALA A 101 -8.53 10.90 -4.70
C ALA A 101 -7.95 11.97 -5.64
N ASP A 102 -7.07 12.82 -5.12
CA ASP A 102 -6.30 13.76 -5.95
C ASP A 102 -5.12 13.06 -6.61
N PHE A 103 -4.52 12.12 -5.88
CA PHE A 103 -3.46 11.23 -6.37
C PHE A 103 -3.68 9.81 -5.86
N LEU A 104 -3.31 8.82 -6.69
CA LEU A 104 -3.26 7.41 -6.29
C LEU A 104 -2.06 6.74 -6.96
N ALA A 105 -1.25 6.04 -6.15
CA ALA A 105 -0.09 5.29 -6.66
C ALA A 105 -0.24 3.78 -6.42
N PHE A 106 0.22 2.97 -7.37
CA PHE A 106 0.29 1.52 -7.22
C PHE A 106 1.46 0.90 -7.98
N SER A 107 1.78 -0.35 -7.67
CA SER A 107 2.90 -1.11 -8.26
C SER A 107 2.41 -2.31 -9.06
N GLY A 108 2.92 -2.48 -10.29
CA GLY A 108 2.51 -3.57 -11.18
C GLY A 108 2.80 -4.97 -10.63
N HIS A 109 3.96 -5.15 -9.95
CA HIS A 109 4.35 -6.47 -9.42
C HIS A 109 3.44 -7.03 -8.32
N LYS A 110 2.56 -6.21 -7.73
CA LYS A 110 1.57 -6.66 -6.76
C LYS A 110 0.24 -7.07 -7.38
N MET A 111 0.03 -6.73 -8.66
CA MET A 111 -1.18 -7.06 -9.41
C MET A 111 -0.88 -7.97 -10.60
N LEU A 112 -0.06 -9.01 -10.40
CA LEU A 112 0.37 -10.00 -11.41
C LEU A 112 1.21 -9.44 -12.55
N GLY A 113 1.56 -8.16 -12.50
CA GLY A 113 2.42 -7.51 -13.48
C GLY A 113 3.91 -7.70 -13.18
N PRO A 114 4.79 -7.25 -14.08
CA PRO A 114 6.24 -7.35 -13.88
C PRO A 114 6.75 -6.36 -12.83
N THR A 115 7.97 -6.61 -12.35
CA THR A 115 8.71 -5.64 -11.53
C THR A 115 9.13 -4.43 -12.35
N GLY A 116 9.45 -3.31 -11.65
CA GLY A 116 9.98 -2.10 -12.30
C GLY A 116 8.96 -1.26 -13.06
N ILE A 117 7.65 -1.50 -12.83
CA ILE A 117 6.58 -0.68 -13.39
C ILE A 117 5.47 -0.47 -12.36
N GLY A 118 4.83 0.69 -12.44
CA GLY A 118 3.66 1.09 -11.67
C GLY A 118 3.04 2.33 -12.29
N ALA A 119 2.03 2.88 -11.66
CA ALA A 119 1.40 4.10 -12.13
C ALA A 119 1.07 5.05 -10.98
N LEU A 120 1.11 6.35 -11.29
CA LEU A 120 0.56 7.42 -10.49
C LEU A 120 -0.62 8.03 -11.26
N TYR A 121 -1.81 7.92 -10.68
CA TYR A 121 -2.94 8.73 -11.09
C TYR A 121 -2.85 10.10 -10.41
N GLY A 122 -3.21 11.15 -11.14
CA GLY A 122 -3.39 12.48 -10.59
C GLY A 122 -4.51 13.22 -11.30
N LYS A 123 -5.27 14.06 -10.58
CA LYS A 123 -6.26 14.96 -11.21
C LYS A 123 -5.54 15.87 -12.22
N LYS A 124 -6.05 15.92 -13.46
CA LYS A 124 -5.37 16.63 -14.58
C LYS A 124 -4.98 18.06 -14.23
N ALA A 125 -5.88 18.81 -13.60
CA ALA A 125 -5.62 20.20 -13.23
C ALA A 125 -4.44 20.37 -12.24
N LEU A 126 -4.21 19.37 -11.36
CA LEU A 126 -3.05 19.37 -10.48
C LEU A 126 -1.77 19.03 -11.25
N LEU A 127 -1.80 18.00 -12.09
CA LEU A 127 -0.65 17.61 -12.90
C LEU A 127 -0.20 18.73 -13.85
N GLU A 128 -1.11 19.51 -14.40
CA GLU A 128 -0.79 20.65 -15.26
C GLU A 128 0.03 21.73 -14.52
N THR A 129 -0.25 21.94 -13.25
CA THR A 129 0.42 22.98 -12.43
C THR A 129 1.70 22.51 -11.74
N MET A 130 1.91 21.18 -11.63
CA MET A 130 3.09 20.61 -10.97
C MET A 130 4.33 20.74 -11.87
N GLU A 131 5.48 21.01 -11.25
CA GLU A 131 6.77 20.85 -11.92
C GLU A 131 7.19 19.36 -11.91
N PRO A 132 7.83 18.85 -12.99
CA PRO A 132 8.30 17.48 -13.01
C PRO A 132 9.48 17.28 -12.04
N PHE A 133 9.47 16.13 -11.36
CA PHE A 133 10.55 15.75 -10.42
C PHE A 133 11.80 15.24 -11.17
N GLN A 134 11.60 14.52 -12.27
CA GLN A 134 12.68 14.01 -13.11
C GLN A 134 12.77 14.84 -14.37
N GLY A 135 13.95 14.89 -15.00
CA GLY A 135 14.18 15.56 -16.26
C GLY A 135 14.82 14.62 -17.28
N GLY A 136 14.39 14.70 -18.54
CA GLY A 136 14.90 13.85 -19.60
C GLY A 136 14.31 14.19 -20.98
N GLY A 137 14.58 13.37 -21.98
CA GLY A 137 13.94 13.45 -23.29
C GLY A 137 12.46 13.11 -23.22
N GLU A 138 11.72 13.37 -24.28
CA GLU A 138 10.27 13.11 -24.49
C GLU A 138 9.32 13.97 -23.63
N MET A 139 9.80 14.54 -22.51
CA MET A 139 8.99 15.33 -21.56
C MET A 139 8.73 16.76 -22.03
N ILE A 140 9.43 17.21 -23.03
CA ILE A 140 9.52 18.61 -23.45
C ILE A 140 8.86 18.84 -24.81
N LYS A 141 8.30 20.04 -25.00
CA LYS A 141 7.91 20.57 -26.31
C LYS A 141 9.12 21.22 -26.99
N ASP A 142 9.87 22.02 -26.21
CA ASP A 142 11.01 22.75 -26.74
C ASP A 142 12.05 23.05 -25.66
N VAL A 143 13.33 23.14 -26.08
CA VAL A 143 14.45 23.64 -25.26
C VAL A 143 15.21 24.67 -26.09
N ILE A 144 15.09 25.93 -25.72
CA ILE A 144 15.67 27.05 -26.46
C ILE A 144 16.89 27.58 -25.71
N PHE A 145 18.06 27.52 -26.38
CA PHE A 145 19.27 28.13 -25.86
C PHE A 145 19.32 29.63 -26.15
N ASN A 146 19.42 30.43 -25.11
CA ASN A 146 19.58 31.87 -25.22
C ASN A 146 21.07 32.25 -25.18
N GLN A 147 21.64 32.64 -26.29
CA GLN A 147 23.06 33.01 -26.42
C GLN A 147 23.46 34.22 -25.57
N LYS A 148 22.51 35.15 -25.29
CA LYS A 148 22.79 36.35 -24.49
C LYS A 148 22.91 36.05 -22.99
N THR A 149 22.11 35.12 -22.47
CA THR A 149 22.11 34.75 -21.05
C THR A 149 22.94 33.53 -20.76
N GLY A 150 23.32 32.73 -21.79
CA GLY A 150 24.02 31.45 -21.64
C GLY A 150 23.18 30.37 -20.95
N SER A 151 21.83 30.49 -21.01
CA SER A 151 20.92 29.57 -20.33
C SER A 151 19.87 29.00 -21.30
N CYS A 152 19.26 27.86 -20.96
CA CYS A 152 18.15 27.28 -21.69
C CYS A 152 16.81 27.62 -21.01
N SER A 153 15.79 27.88 -21.81
CA SER A 153 14.40 27.84 -21.39
C SER A 153 13.78 26.52 -21.81
N ILE A 154 12.92 25.95 -20.96
CA ILE A 154 12.27 24.67 -21.20
C ILE A 154 10.77 24.91 -21.28
N ASP A 155 10.15 24.42 -22.36
CA ASP A 155 8.70 24.31 -22.51
C ASP A 155 8.31 22.83 -22.34
N TRP A 156 7.53 22.56 -21.29
CA TRP A 156 7.13 21.21 -20.93
C TRP A 156 6.00 20.71 -21.80
N ASN A 157 5.99 19.42 -22.06
CA ASN A 157 4.87 18.72 -22.67
C ASN A 157 3.66 18.70 -21.72
N GLU A 158 2.51 18.28 -22.23
CA GLU A 158 1.32 18.07 -21.40
C GLU A 158 1.41 16.75 -20.62
N PRO A 159 0.72 16.64 -19.46
CA PRO A 159 0.54 15.33 -18.82
C PRO A 159 -0.13 14.32 -19.78
N PRO A 160 0.30 13.03 -19.79
CA PRO A 160 1.26 12.43 -18.86
C PRO A 160 2.73 12.62 -19.25
N TRP A 161 3.05 12.99 -20.51
CA TRP A 161 4.43 13.05 -21.02
C TRP A 161 5.33 13.98 -20.24
N LYS A 162 4.80 15.06 -19.65
CA LYS A 162 5.52 15.96 -18.76
C LYS A 162 6.24 15.25 -17.60
N PHE A 163 5.76 14.06 -17.19
CA PHE A 163 6.31 13.28 -16.07
C PHE A 163 7.01 11.99 -16.49
N GLU A 164 7.11 11.73 -17.81
CA GLU A 164 7.72 10.52 -18.38
C GLU A 164 9.11 10.83 -18.90
N ALA A 165 10.15 10.66 -18.07
CA ALA A 165 11.53 11.05 -18.39
C ALA A 165 12.25 9.98 -19.20
N GLY A 166 12.46 10.22 -20.49
CA GLY A 166 13.16 9.33 -21.43
C GLY A 166 12.31 8.15 -21.88
N THR A 167 12.94 7.19 -22.58
CA THR A 167 12.25 6.01 -23.09
C THR A 167 11.65 5.18 -21.94
N PRO A 168 10.32 4.94 -21.92
CA PRO A 168 9.67 4.24 -20.82
C PRO A 168 10.01 2.73 -20.84
N ASN A 169 9.65 2.03 -19.76
CA ASN A 169 9.71 0.58 -19.68
C ASN A 169 8.64 -0.07 -20.58
N ILE A 170 8.92 -0.14 -21.90
CA ILE A 170 7.96 -0.60 -22.92
C ILE A 170 7.51 -2.04 -22.65
N CYS A 171 8.45 -2.96 -22.40
CA CYS A 171 8.12 -4.36 -22.13
C CYS A 171 7.26 -4.50 -20.85
N GLY A 172 7.62 -3.74 -19.81
CA GLY A 172 6.86 -3.73 -18.56
C GLY A 172 5.45 -3.19 -18.75
N SER A 173 5.27 -2.16 -19.58
CA SER A 173 3.94 -1.58 -19.87
C SER A 173 3.03 -2.57 -20.60
N VAL A 174 3.56 -3.27 -21.61
CA VAL A 174 2.81 -4.31 -22.33
C VAL A 174 2.43 -5.47 -21.41
N ALA A 175 3.36 -5.92 -20.58
CA ALA A 175 3.10 -7.01 -19.65
C ALA A 175 2.10 -6.60 -18.54
N LEU A 176 2.18 -5.35 -18.03
CA LEU A 176 1.21 -4.82 -17.06
C LEU A 176 -0.20 -4.72 -17.69
N MET A 177 -0.31 -4.33 -18.96
CA MET A 177 -1.59 -4.32 -19.68
C MET A 177 -2.25 -5.72 -19.67
N GLU A 178 -1.49 -6.77 -19.93
CA GLU A 178 -2.02 -8.15 -19.92
C GLU A 178 -2.44 -8.59 -18.50
N ALA A 179 -1.69 -8.20 -17.46
CA ALA A 179 -2.08 -8.44 -16.07
C ALA A 179 -3.40 -7.72 -15.71
N ILE A 180 -3.55 -6.47 -16.15
CA ILE A 180 -4.79 -5.69 -15.96
C ILE A 180 -5.97 -6.38 -16.66
N LYS A 181 -5.81 -6.81 -17.91
CA LYS A 181 -6.86 -7.55 -18.64
C LYS A 181 -7.23 -8.85 -17.95
N TYR A 182 -6.24 -9.60 -17.45
CA TYR A 182 -6.47 -10.84 -16.74
C TYR A 182 -7.34 -10.62 -15.48
N LEU A 183 -6.97 -9.63 -14.64
CA LEU A 183 -7.75 -9.28 -13.45
C LEU A 183 -9.14 -8.73 -13.79
N ALA A 184 -9.24 -7.91 -14.83
CA ALA A 184 -10.52 -7.38 -15.29
C ALA A 184 -11.46 -8.48 -15.80
N ASN A 185 -10.94 -9.53 -16.45
CA ASN A 185 -11.72 -10.67 -16.89
C ASN A 185 -12.24 -11.53 -15.72
N ILE A 186 -11.49 -11.63 -14.63
CA ILE A 186 -11.96 -12.25 -13.38
C ILE A 186 -13.03 -11.36 -12.73
N GLY A 187 -12.83 -10.05 -12.76
CA GLY A 187 -13.60 -9.03 -12.05
C GLY A 187 -13.10 -8.79 -10.63
N MET A 188 -12.75 -7.55 -10.32
CA MET A 188 -12.18 -7.19 -9.01
C MET A 188 -13.12 -7.46 -7.83
N SER A 189 -14.42 -7.47 -8.03
CA SER A 189 -15.40 -7.87 -7.01
C SER A 189 -15.29 -9.37 -6.66
N GLU A 190 -15.02 -10.23 -7.64
CA GLU A 190 -14.82 -11.66 -7.41
C GLU A 190 -13.46 -11.93 -6.76
N VAL A 191 -12.41 -11.15 -7.12
CA VAL A 191 -11.12 -11.18 -6.42
C VAL A 191 -11.32 -10.89 -4.93
N LEU A 192 -11.96 -9.78 -4.59
CA LEU A 192 -12.23 -9.40 -3.21
C LEU A 192 -13.06 -10.46 -2.47
N LYS A 193 -14.10 -11.00 -3.09
CA LYS A 193 -14.96 -12.03 -2.51
C LYS A 193 -14.17 -13.32 -2.20
N HIS A 194 -13.32 -13.76 -3.11
CA HIS A 194 -12.44 -14.90 -2.92
C HIS A 194 -11.48 -14.68 -1.76
N GLU A 195 -10.78 -13.56 -1.71
CA GLU A 195 -9.86 -13.24 -0.63
C GLU A 195 -10.54 -13.09 0.72
N LYS A 196 -11.73 -12.47 0.79
CA LYS A 196 -12.51 -12.41 2.03
C LYS A 196 -12.89 -13.80 2.53
N MET A 197 -13.31 -14.70 1.64
CA MET A 197 -13.61 -16.09 1.98
C MET A 197 -12.38 -16.81 2.55
N LEU A 198 -11.20 -16.65 1.92
CA LEU A 198 -9.96 -17.25 2.42
C LEU A 198 -9.53 -16.64 3.76
N THR A 199 -9.63 -15.31 3.88
CA THR A 199 -9.29 -14.60 5.12
C THR A 199 -10.16 -15.03 6.29
N GLU A 200 -11.47 -15.07 6.09
CA GLU A 200 -12.42 -15.56 7.09
C GLU A 200 -12.13 -17.00 7.50
N TYR A 201 -11.90 -17.86 6.53
CA TYR A 201 -11.58 -19.28 6.78
C TYR A 201 -10.27 -19.42 7.57
N ALA A 202 -9.21 -18.72 7.14
CA ALA A 202 -7.91 -18.76 7.80
C ALA A 202 -7.98 -18.22 9.24
N VAL A 203 -8.61 -17.07 9.48
CA VAL A 203 -8.74 -16.49 10.82
C VAL A 203 -9.47 -17.44 11.75
N LYS A 204 -10.64 -17.97 11.33
CA LYS A 204 -11.44 -18.91 12.14
C LYS A 204 -10.65 -20.19 12.46
N THR A 205 -9.97 -20.76 11.45
CA THR A 205 -9.22 -22.01 11.64
C THR A 205 -8.01 -21.80 12.54
N LEU A 206 -7.25 -20.71 12.34
CA LEU A 206 -6.11 -20.37 13.20
C LEU A 206 -6.52 -20.15 14.65
N GLN A 207 -7.60 -19.40 14.89
CA GLN A 207 -8.11 -19.15 16.26
C GLN A 207 -8.61 -20.42 16.96
N SER A 208 -9.19 -21.36 16.22
CA SER A 208 -9.73 -22.60 16.79
C SER A 208 -8.68 -23.68 17.03
N CYS A 209 -7.56 -23.64 16.32
CA CYS A 209 -6.62 -24.75 16.25
C CYS A 209 -5.25 -24.47 16.87
N CYS A 210 -4.85 -23.21 17.04
CA CYS A 210 -3.53 -22.82 17.50
C CYS A 210 -3.63 -22.07 18.82
N THR A 211 -2.98 -22.59 19.86
CA THR A 211 -3.10 -22.07 21.24
C THR A 211 -2.00 -21.08 21.63
N LYS A 212 -0.82 -21.20 21.02
CA LYS A 212 0.32 -20.28 21.21
C LYS A 212 0.37 -19.17 20.14
N LEU A 213 -0.58 -19.16 19.20
CA LEU A 213 -0.63 -18.20 18.11
C LEU A 213 -1.25 -16.88 18.60
N ALA A 214 -0.57 -15.78 18.30
CA ALA A 214 -1.09 -14.42 18.45
C ALA A 214 -1.40 -13.85 17.07
N LEU A 215 -2.66 -13.54 16.80
CA LEU A 215 -3.05 -12.76 15.63
C LEU A 215 -2.95 -11.27 15.95
N TYR A 216 -2.33 -10.51 15.06
CA TYR A 216 -2.20 -9.06 15.21
C TYR A 216 -3.20 -8.33 14.31
N GLY A 217 -3.66 -7.16 14.74
CA GLY A 217 -4.66 -6.37 14.04
C GLY A 217 -6.09 -6.84 14.31
N SER A 218 -7.06 -6.28 13.59
CA SER A 218 -8.49 -6.50 13.83
C SER A 218 -8.88 -7.97 13.71
N SER A 219 -9.71 -8.45 14.62
CA SER A 219 -10.35 -9.75 14.53
C SER A 219 -11.54 -9.75 13.57
N ASP A 220 -12.04 -8.57 13.20
CA ASP A 220 -13.10 -8.43 12.20
C ASP A 220 -12.54 -8.64 10.79
N HIS A 221 -12.75 -9.85 10.27
CA HIS A 221 -12.33 -10.23 8.93
C HIS A 221 -13.06 -9.46 7.81
N THR A 222 -14.21 -8.83 8.11
CA THR A 222 -14.95 -8.04 7.10
C THR A 222 -14.22 -6.76 6.72
N LEU A 223 -13.37 -6.26 7.62
CA LEU A 223 -12.54 -5.07 7.42
C LEU A 223 -11.21 -5.35 6.71
N LYS A 224 -10.91 -6.61 6.38
CA LYS A 224 -9.60 -7.04 5.88
C LYS A 224 -9.68 -7.64 4.47
N CYS A 225 -8.57 -7.60 3.78
CA CYS A 225 -8.30 -8.44 2.61
C CYS A 225 -7.17 -9.45 2.94
N GLY A 226 -6.82 -10.33 2.05
CA GLY A 226 -5.95 -11.50 2.13
C GLY A 226 -4.64 -11.43 2.93
N ILE A 227 -4.56 -10.64 4.01
CA ILE A 227 -3.33 -10.43 4.79
C ILE A 227 -3.60 -10.72 6.26
N ILE A 228 -2.79 -11.63 6.85
CA ILE A 228 -2.88 -12.03 8.26
C ILE A 228 -1.51 -11.93 8.91
N PRO A 229 -1.27 -10.91 9.75
CA PRO A 229 -0.08 -10.83 10.58
C PRO A 229 -0.26 -11.67 11.84
N PHE A 230 0.77 -12.43 12.20
CA PHE A 230 0.73 -13.29 13.37
C PHE A 230 2.11 -13.46 14.01
N GLY A 231 2.12 -14.05 15.20
CA GLY A 231 3.30 -14.53 15.90
C GLY A 231 3.01 -15.81 16.65
N ILE A 232 4.04 -16.53 17.06
CA ILE A 232 3.95 -17.68 17.95
C ILE A 232 4.69 -17.33 19.23
N VAL A 233 4.04 -17.50 20.36
CA VAL A 233 4.62 -17.19 21.67
C VAL A 233 5.89 -18.00 21.90
N GLY A 234 7.00 -17.29 22.19
CA GLY A 234 8.29 -17.92 22.43
C GLY A 234 9.17 -18.11 21.20
N LEU A 235 8.67 -17.82 19.99
CA LEU A 235 9.44 -17.95 18.74
C LEU A 235 9.61 -16.60 18.05
N SER A 236 10.75 -16.39 17.39
CA SER A 236 10.92 -15.24 16.51
C SER A 236 10.11 -15.43 15.22
N SER A 237 9.63 -14.35 14.63
CA SER A 237 8.92 -14.44 13.34
C SER A 237 9.78 -15.01 12.22
N HIS A 238 11.10 -14.87 12.33
CA HIS A 238 12.06 -15.42 11.37
C HIS A 238 12.15 -16.94 11.50
N ASP A 239 12.26 -17.47 12.73
CA ASP A 239 12.29 -18.92 12.96
C ASP A 239 10.99 -19.59 12.50
N VAL A 240 9.84 -18.95 12.74
CA VAL A 240 8.55 -19.40 12.22
C VAL A 240 8.56 -19.46 10.69
N ALA A 241 9.09 -18.43 10.02
CA ALA A 241 9.17 -18.42 8.55
C ALA A 241 10.13 -19.51 8.02
N LEU A 242 11.28 -19.69 8.65
CA LEU A 242 12.25 -20.75 8.26
C LEU A 242 11.66 -22.14 8.45
N PHE A 243 10.95 -22.38 9.55
CA PHE A 243 10.31 -23.67 9.78
C PHE A 243 9.25 -23.96 8.70
N LEU A 244 8.36 -23.01 8.42
CA LEU A 244 7.33 -23.12 7.40
C LEU A 244 7.94 -23.37 5.99
N ASP A 245 9.07 -22.73 5.69
CA ASP A 245 9.78 -22.90 4.42
C ASP A 245 10.25 -24.36 4.22
N THR A 246 10.63 -25.08 5.29
CA THR A 246 10.99 -26.51 5.21
C THR A 246 9.83 -27.40 4.75
N TYR A 247 8.59 -26.93 4.90
CA TYR A 247 7.37 -27.59 4.42
C TYR A 247 6.85 -27.02 3.10
N GLY A 248 7.63 -26.11 2.45
CA GLY A 248 7.25 -25.47 1.20
C GLY A 248 6.19 -24.37 1.37
N ILE A 249 6.01 -23.85 2.59
CA ILE A 249 5.07 -22.76 2.90
C ILE A 249 5.82 -21.45 3.04
N MET A 250 5.66 -20.58 2.07
CA MET A 250 6.38 -19.31 2.00
C MET A 250 5.56 -18.18 2.61
N ILE A 251 6.07 -17.61 3.72
CA ILE A 251 5.53 -16.43 4.37
C ILE A 251 6.59 -15.34 4.48
N ARG A 252 6.18 -14.15 4.83
CA ARG A 252 7.14 -13.07 5.13
C ARG A 252 7.29 -12.87 6.63
N SER A 253 8.52 -12.62 7.10
CA SER A 253 8.83 -12.20 8.47
C SER A 253 9.47 -10.82 8.52
N GLY A 254 9.39 -10.14 9.67
CA GLY A 254 10.04 -8.87 9.94
C GLY A 254 9.06 -7.71 10.15
N PHE A 255 9.49 -6.49 9.82
CA PHE A 255 8.69 -5.26 9.99
C PHE A 255 7.74 -4.95 8.82
N HIS A 256 7.78 -5.72 7.73
CA HIS A 256 7.00 -5.51 6.51
C HIS A 256 7.09 -4.08 5.95
N CYS A 257 8.21 -3.40 6.16
CA CYS A 257 8.41 -1.98 5.83
C CYS A 257 7.40 -1.03 6.50
N ALA A 258 6.96 -1.33 7.72
CA ALA A 258 6.04 -0.54 8.54
C ALA A 258 6.47 -0.56 10.01
N GLN A 259 7.71 -0.13 10.29
CA GLN A 259 8.27 -0.10 11.63
C GLN A 259 7.47 0.76 12.63
N PRO A 260 6.91 1.94 12.27
CA PRO A 260 6.11 2.70 13.22
C PRO A 260 4.89 1.93 13.74
N LEU A 261 4.22 1.14 12.89
CA LEU A 261 3.10 0.28 13.31
C LEU A 261 3.56 -0.83 14.26
N HIS A 262 4.71 -1.48 13.97
CA HIS A 262 5.27 -2.50 14.86
C HIS A 262 5.69 -1.91 16.22
N GLN A 263 6.26 -0.71 16.24
CA GLN A 263 6.59 0.01 17.47
C GLN A 263 5.33 0.33 18.29
N PHE A 264 4.25 0.74 17.62
CA PHE A 264 2.96 0.98 18.29
C PHE A 264 2.43 -0.30 18.97
N PHE A 265 2.47 -1.43 18.28
CA PHE A 265 2.09 -2.74 18.84
C PHE A 265 3.11 -3.31 19.82
N LYS A 266 4.25 -2.65 20.03
CA LYS A 266 5.38 -3.15 20.86
C LYS A 266 5.91 -4.50 20.36
N LEU A 267 5.87 -4.73 19.04
CA LEU A 267 6.36 -5.93 18.39
C LEU A 267 7.77 -5.70 17.83
N GLN A 268 8.68 -6.62 18.08
CA GLN A 268 9.99 -6.61 17.42
C GLN A 268 9.89 -7.01 15.95
N SER A 269 8.94 -7.88 15.62
CA SER A 269 8.64 -8.34 14.25
C SER A 269 7.34 -9.14 14.25
N SER A 270 6.80 -9.42 13.07
CA SER A 270 5.69 -10.34 12.88
C SER A 270 5.92 -11.27 11.69
N ALA A 271 5.30 -12.43 11.71
CA ALA A 271 5.10 -13.25 10.54
C ALA A 271 3.83 -12.79 9.81
N ARG A 272 3.79 -12.91 8.49
CA ARG A 272 2.65 -12.48 7.67
C ARG A 272 2.33 -13.52 6.61
N ALA A 273 1.17 -14.12 6.71
CA ALA A 273 0.56 -14.88 5.62
C ALA A 273 -0.20 -13.92 4.69
N SER A 274 -0.10 -14.14 3.39
CA SER A 274 -0.80 -13.35 2.37
C SER A 274 -1.46 -14.30 1.38
N PHE A 275 -2.74 -14.09 1.11
CA PHE A 275 -3.55 -14.86 0.17
C PHE A 275 -3.92 -14.00 -1.02
N TYR A 276 -4.01 -14.63 -2.19
CA TYR A 276 -4.43 -13.97 -3.42
C TYR A 276 -5.28 -14.91 -4.27
N ILE A 277 -5.62 -14.54 -5.48
CA ILE A 277 -6.53 -15.24 -6.39
C ILE A 277 -6.16 -16.71 -6.67
N TYR A 278 -4.93 -17.09 -6.47
CA TYR A 278 -4.41 -18.44 -6.74
C TYR A 278 -4.34 -19.34 -5.50
N ASN A 279 -4.62 -18.81 -4.31
CA ASN A 279 -4.60 -19.61 -3.08
C ASN A 279 -5.91 -20.34 -2.86
N THR A 280 -5.85 -21.46 -2.13
CA THR A 280 -6.97 -22.35 -1.85
C THR A 280 -7.17 -22.58 -0.35
N ARG A 281 -8.29 -23.19 0.02
CA ARG A 281 -8.54 -23.60 1.43
C ARG A 281 -7.61 -24.71 1.87
N GLU A 282 -7.29 -25.64 0.97
CA GLU A 282 -6.39 -26.76 1.23
C GLU A 282 -4.97 -26.29 1.58
N GLU A 283 -4.51 -25.18 0.97
CA GLU A 283 -3.25 -24.54 1.35
C GLU A 283 -3.32 -23.94 2.76
N ILE A 284 -4.45 -23.36 3.14
CA ILE A 284 -4.69 -22.85 4.51
C ILE A 284 -4.70 -24.02 5.49
N ASP A 285 -5.37 -25.12 5.20
CA ASP A 285 -5.40 -26.32 6.05
C ASP A 285 -3.98 -26.84 6.28
N ARG A 286 -3.19 -26.95 5.22
CA ARG A 286 -1.79 -27.36 5.30
C ARG A 286 -0.95 -26.39 6.13
N PHE A 287 -1.16 -25.09 5.96
CA PHE A 287 -0.50 -24.05 6.76
C PHE A 287 -0.81 -24.21 8.26
N VAL A 288 -2.08 -24.44 8.61
CA VAL A 288 -2.52 -24.64 10.00
C VAL A 288 -1.95 -25.94 10.59
N GLU A 289 -1.90 -27.03 9.82
CA GLU A 289 -1.30 -28.28 10.27
C GLU A 289 0.17 -28.07 10.69
N VAL A 290 0.95 -27.42 9.83
CA VAL A 290 2.37 -27.16 10.11
C VAL A 290 2.55 -26.19 11.30
N LEU A 291 1.66 -25.19 11.46
CA LEU A 291 1.70 -24.32 12.63
C LEU A 291 1.46 -25.08 13.95
N LYS A 292 0.60 -26.11 13.96
CA LYS A 292 0.42 -26.98 15.14
C LYS A 292 1.68 -27.79 15.47
N GLU A 293 2.41 -28.24 14.45
CA GLU A 293 3.70 -28.93 14.67
C GLU A 293 4.72 -27.99 15.33
N ILE A 294 4.78 -26.71 14.90
CA ILE A 294 5.64 -25.70 15.52
C ILE A 294 5.26 -25.45 16.98
N GLU A 295 3.97 -25.45 17.32
CA GLU A 295 3.53 -25.21 18.71
C GLU A 295 3.87 -26.36 19.67
N GLN A 296 4.11 -27.56 19.13
CA GLN A 296 4.44 -28.76 19.90
C GLN A 296 5.96 -28.96 20.06
N ALA A 297 6.76 -28.34 19.19
CA ALA A 297 8.21 -28.40 19.22
C ALA A 297 8.80 -27.44 20.28
#